data_b788bf769db572b3eb296badfffc8012
#
_entry.id   b788bf769db572b3eb296badfffc8012
#
_cell.length_a   1.000
_cell.length_b   1.000
_cell.length_c   1.000
_cell.angle_alpha   90.00
_cell.angle_beta   90.00
_cell.angle_gamma   90.00
#
_symmetry.space_group_name_H-M   'P 1'
#
loop_
_entity.id
_entity.type
_entity.pdbx_description
1 polymer ?
#
loop_
_entity_poly.entity_id
_entity_poly.type
_entity_poly.pdbx_seq_one_letter_code
_entity_poly.pdbx_strand_id
1 'polypeptide(L)'
;MNCLDSKTRAQVIGCLIEGCSIRATCRMTGVAKNTVVKLLEDMGAACAAYHDRHVRNLRVRRLQCDEIWSFVGAKRKNATVEQKYYGWGDVWTWIGIDADTKLVVSYLVGGRDAGWAMEFMEDCASRIRGRVQVTTDAHKPYLKAVEGAFGIEVDYAQLQKIYGAPSDEEQRRYSPAKCIGCEMKTVLGYPDPEHVSTSYVERQNLTLRMSSRRFTRLTNGFSKKAANHAHAVALHYMHYNFCRVHSSLRVTPAMEAGLADHVWALDELIALLPKLTVKTSKNDWKILRTALGETA
;
A
#
# COMPACT_ATOMS: atom_id res chain seq x y z
N MET A 1 26.98 -20.62 -5.20
CA MET A 1 25.91 -20.21 -4.27
C MET A 1 24.63 -20.84 -4.75
N ASN A 2 23.93 -21.63 -3.91
CA ASN A 2 22.68 -22.27 -4.30
C ASN A 2 21.59 -21.20 -4.42
N CYS A 3 21.15 -20.90 -5.64
CA CYS A 3 20.02 -20.02 -5.92
C CYS A 3 18.79 -20.85 -6.25
N LEU A 4 17.63 -20.40 -5.79
CA LEU A 4 16.36 -20.96 -6.22
C LEU A 4 16.20 -20.78 -7.75
N ASP A 5 15.72 -21.80 -8.42
CA ASP A 5 15.30 -21.70 -9.83
C ASP A 5 14.06 -20.78 -9.98
N SER A 6 13.78 -20.33 -11.18
CA SER A 6 12.67 -19.41 -11.46
C SER A 6 11.32 -20.02 -11.09
N LYS A 7 11.10 -21.30 -11.30
CA LYS A 7 9.86 -22.00 -10.97
C LYS A 7 9.59 -21.98 -9.45
N THR A 8 10.60 -22.32 -8.66
CA THR A 8 10.52 -22.30 -7.20
C THR A 8 10.31 -20.86 -6.68
N ARG A 9 10.98 -19.87 -7.27
CA ARG A 9 10.74 -18.45 -6.94
C ARG A 9 9.29 -18.05 -7.23
N ALA A 10 8.75 -18.43 -8.41
CA ALA A 10 7.36 -18.16 -8.77
C ALA A 10 6.39 -18.79 -7.77
N GLN A 11 6.61 -20.02 -7.35
CA GLN A 11 5.79 -20.68 -6.33
C GLN A 11 5.83 -19.94 -4.99
N VAL A 12 7.01 -19.54 -4.51
CA VAL A 12 7.14 -18.78 -3.25
C VAL A 12 6.43 -17.44 -3.34
N ILE A 13 6.66 -16.69 -4.41
CA ILE A 13 6.01 -15.39 -4.62
C ILE A 13 4.51 -15.55 -4.78
N GLY A 14 4.04 -16.53 -5.56
CA GLY A 14 2.62 -16.87 -5.69
C GLY A 14 1.95 -17.12 -4.34
N CYS A 15 2.55 -17.93 -3.47
CA CYS A 15 2.03 -18.13 -2.12
C CYS A 15 1.93 -16.82 -1.32
N LEU A 16 2.92 -15.94 -1.42
CA LEU A 16 2.95 -14.68 -0.65
C LEU A 16 1.90 -13.68 -1.10
N ILE A 17 1.68 -13.54 -2.41
CA ILE A 17 0.66 -12.63 -2.96
C ILE A 17 -0.76 -13.13 -2.73
N GLU A 18 -0.95 -14.44 -2.60
CA GLU A 18 -2.23 -15.06 -2.22
C GLU A 18 -2.47 -15.07 -0.70
N GLY A 19 -1.69 -14.33 0.06
CA GLY A 19 -1.89 -14.15 1.50
C GLY A 19 -1.40 -15.28 2.38
N CYS A 20 -0.61 -16.22 1.87
CA CYS A 20 0.00 -17.26 2.68
C CYS A 20 0.99 -16.65 3.67
N SER A 21 0.99 -17.18 4.91
CA SER A 21 2.03 -16.81 5.87
C SER A 21 3.39 -17.33 5.45
N ILE A 22 4.48 -16.69 5.89
CA ILE A 22 5.86 -17.17 5.64
C ILE A 22 6.01 -18.67 5.99
N ARG A 23 5.45 -19.10 7.13
CA ARG A 23 5.52 -20.51 7.55
C ARG A 23 4.67 -21.45 6.68
N ALA A 24 3.52 -20.97 6.20
CA ALA A 24 2.71 -21.75 5.25
C ALA A 24 3.44 -21.88 3.91
N THR A 25 4.01 -20.81 3.40
CA THR A 25 4.83 -20.83 2.18
C THR A 25 5.99 -21.82 2.31
N CYS A 26 6.72 -21.82 3.44
CA CYS A 26 7.77 -22.80 3.68
C CYS A 26 7.26 -24.27 3.60
N ARG A 27 6.11 -24.57 4.21
CA ARG A 27 5.54 -25.93 4.18
C ARG A 27 5.09 -26.35 2.77
N MET A 28 4.54 -25.41 2.02
CA MET A 28 4.00 -25.69 0.67
C MET A 28 5.10 -25.83 -0.38
N THR A 29 6.19 -25.08 -0.24
CA THR A 29 7.28 -25.03 -1.23
C THR A 29 8.53 -25.80 -0.84
N GLY A 30 8.64 -26.24 0.42
CA GLY A 30 9.86 -26.84 0.95
C GLY A 30 11.03 -25.87 1.17
N VAL A 31 10.84 -24.57 0.86
CA VAL A 31 11.89 -23.56 0.94
C VAL A 31 12.09 -23.09 2.39
N ALA A 32 13.34 -22.96 2.82
CA ALA A 32 13.71 -22.51 4.16
C ALA A 32 13.20 -21.10 4.45
N LYS A 33 12.79 -20.86 5.71
CA LYS A 33 12.19 -19.58 6.15
C LYS A 33 13.03 -18.36 5.78
N ASN A 34 14.34 -18.40 6.03
CA ASN A 34 15.22 -17.26 5.75
C ASN A 34 15.32 -16.97 4.24
N THR A 35 15.26 -18.00 3.41
CA THR A 35 15.25 -17.87 1.95
C THR A 35 13.94 -17.24 1.47
N VAL A 36 12.80 -17.65 2.01
CA VAL A 36 11.49 -17.03 1.71
C VAL A 36 11.47 -15.56 2.12
N VAL A 37 11.99 -15.23 3.32
CA VAL A 37 12.07 -13.83 3.79
C VAL A 37 13.00 -13.00 2.91
N LYS A 38 14.19 -13.54 2.56
CA LYS A 38 15.12 -12.85 1.65
C LYS A 38 14.50 -12.61 0.26
N LEU A 39 13.83 -13.60 -0.29
CA LEU A 39 13.16 -13.44 -1.59
C LEU A 39 12.06 -12.37 -1.54
N LEU A 40 11.30 -12.29 -0.43
CA LEU A 40 10.32 -11.22 -0.22
C LEU A 40 11.00 -9.84 -0.17
N GLU A 41 12.13 -9.72 0.53
CA GLU A 41 12.89 -8.47 0.61
C GLU A 41 13.38 -8.03 -0.78
N ASP A 42 14.01 -8.95 -1.51
CA ASP A 42 14.56 -8.69 -2.85
C ASP A 42 13.44 -8.31 -3.85
N MET A 43 12.33 -9.08 -3.86
CA MET A 43 11.18 -8.78 -4.72
C MET A 43 10.50 -7.47 -4.35
N GLY A 44 10.28 -7.22 -3.06
CA GLY A 44 9.66 -5.99 -2.61
C GLY A 44 10.47 -4.75 -2.99
N ALA A 45 11.79 -4.81 -2.87
CA ALA A 45 12.69 -3.74 -3.31
C ALA A 45 12.63 -3.53 -4.83
N ALA A 46 12.66 -4.62 -5.62
CA ALA A 46 12.56 -4.55 -7.08
C ALA A 46 11.19 -3.99 -7.53
N CYS A 47 10.09 -4.42 -6.88
CA CYS A 47 8.75 -3.91 -7.14
C CYS A 47 8.62 -2.42 -6.81
N ALA A 48 9.15 -1.97 -5.68
CA ALA A 48 9.14 -0.55 -5.30
C ALA A 48 9.91 0.30 -6.30
N ALA A 49 11.11 -0.14 -6.70
CA ALA A 49 11.94 0.56 -7.69
C ALA A 49 11.28 0.61 -9.07
N TYR A 50 10.61 -0.48 -9.49
CA TYR A 50 9.87 -0.50 -10.74
C TYR A 50 8.67 0.46 -10.69
N HIS A 51 7.86 0.39 -9.62
CA HIS A 51 6.73 1.27 -9.41
C HIS A 51 7.16 2.74 -9.45
N ASP A 52 8.21 3.08 -8.70
CA ASP A 52 8.71 4.45 -8.65
C ASP A 52 9.15 4.98 -10.02
N ARG A 53 9.74 4.15 -10.85
CA ARG A 53 10.23 4.53 -12.18
C ARG A 53 9.12 4.63 -13.23
N HIS A 54 8.14 3.71 -13.21
CA HIS A 54 7.20 3.52 -14.32
C HIS A 54 5.80 4.05 -14.04
N VAL A 55 5.36 4.12 -12.77
CA VAL A 55 4.07 4.69 -12.41
C VAL A 55 4.23 6.20 -12.25
N ARG A 56 4.38 6.89 -13.39
CA ARG A 56 4.67 8.32 -13.50
C ARG A 56 3.94 8.94 -14.69
N ASN A 57 3.81 10.26 -14.67
CA ASN A 57 3.21 11.05 -15.76
C ASN A 57 1.77 10.61 -16.09
N LEU A 58 0.99 10.29 -15.05
CA LEU A 58 -0.35 9.76 -15.17
C LEU A 58 -1.38 10.87 -15.41
N ARG A 59 -2.39 10.57 -16.21
CA ARG A 59 -3.61 11.40 -16.33
C ARG A 59 -4.66 10.87 -15.38
N VAL A 60 -4.63 11.31 -14.13
CA VAL A 60 -5.61 10.95 -13.10
C VAL A 60 -6.63 12.08 -12.99
N ARG A 61 -7.90 11.79 -13.26
CA ARG A 61 -8.97 12.78 -13.06
C ARG A 61 -9.43 12.82 -11.61
N ARG A 62 -9.48 11.64 -10.95
CA ARG A 62 -10.05 11.47 -9.62
C ARG A 62 -9.16 10.57 -8.77
N LEU A 63 -8.48 11.15 -7.80
CA LEU A 63 -7.64 10.44 -6.85
C LEU A 63 -8.41 10.28 -5.54
N GLN A 64 -8.52 9.05 -5.04
CA GLN A 64 -9.03 8.76 -3.70
C GLN A 64 -7.88 8.32 -2.80
N CYS A 65 -7.80 8.90 -1.60
CA CYS A 65 -6.75 8.58 -0.64
C CYS A 65 -7.34 8.19 0.72
N ASP A 66 -6.71 7.21 1.35
CA ASP A 66 -7.03 6.72 2.70
C ASP A 66 -5.81 6.01 3.29
N GLU A 67 -5.83 5.72 4.59
CA GLU A 67 -4.77 4.97 5.23
C GLU A 67 -5.30 3.77 6.03
N ILE A 68 -4.59 2.66 5.91
CA ILE A 68 -4.92 1.42 6.60
C ILE A 68 -3.94 1.13 7.73
N TRP A 69 -4.47 0.89 8.92
CA TRP A 69 -3.69 0.55 10.10
C TRP A 69 -3.19 -0.89 10.10
N SER A 70 -1.98 -1.07 10.57
CA SER A 70 -1.35 -2.35 10.92
C SER A 70 -0.38 -2.14 12.09
N PHE A 71 0.45 -3.15 12.41
CA PHE A 71 1.51 -2.99 13.41
C PHE A 71 2.69 -3.91 13.11
N VAL A 72 3.84 -3.54 13.64
CA VAL A 72 5.09 -4.29 13.56
C VAL A 72 5.53 -4.70 14.96
N GLY A 73 5.85 -5.99 15.16
CA GLY A 73 6.27 -6.53 16.44
C GLY A 73 5.16 -6.61 17.48
N ALA A 74 4.72 -5.48 17.98
CA ALA A 74 3.58 -5.32 18.90
C ALA A 74 2.79 -4.05 18.57
N LYS A 75 1.52 -3.98 18.98
CA LYS A 75 0.74 -2.73 18.93
C LYS A 75 1.42 -1.68 19.80
N ARG A 76 1.38 -0.41 19.42
CA ARG A 76 2.02 0.69 20.14
C ARG A 76 1.72 0.71 21.64
N LYS A 77 0.46 0.40 22.03
CA LYS A 77 0.03 0.35 23.43
C LYS A 77 0.70 -0.76 24.24
N ASN A 78 1.15 -1.84 23.57
CA ASN A 78 1.73 -3.03 24.20
C ASN A 78 3.26 -3.09 24.05
N ALA A 79 3.85 -2.20 23.22
CA ALA A 79 5.29 -2.16 22.99
C ALA A 79 6.01 -1.44 24.14
N THR A 80 7.11 -2.01 24.63
CA THR A 80 8.01 -1.35 25.61
C THR A 80 8.74 -0.17 24.97
N VAL A 81 9.36 0.68 25.77
CA VAL A 81 10.17 1.82 25.29
C VAL A 81 11.28 1.33 24.37
N GLU A 82 11.99 0.29 24.77
CA GLU A 82 13.06 -0.32 23.99
C GLU A 82 12.55 -0.87 22.65
N GLN A 83 11.42 -1.60 22.67
CA GLN A 83 10.79 -2.13 21.44
C GLN A 83 10.37 -1.02 20.48
N LYS A 84 9.86 0.11 20.99
CA LYS A 84 9.54 1.29 20.17
C LYS A 84 10.79 1.90 19.52
N TYR A 85 11.89 1.93 20.25
CA TYR A 85 13.18 2.38 19.71
C TYR A 85 13.64 1.52 18.53
N TYR A 86 13.35 0.21 18.55
CA TYR A 86 13.62 -0.72 17.44
C TYR A 86 12.50 -0.77 16.38
N GLY A 87 11.63 0.24 16.32
CA GLY A 87 10.60 0.37 15.29
C GLY A 87 9.38 -0.52 15.48
N TRP A 88 9.12 -1.02 16.71
CA TRP A 88 7.88 -1.73 17.01
C TRP A 88 6.77 -0.75 17.34
N GLY A 89 5.58 -1.04 16.83
CA GLY A 89 4.42 -0.21 17.09
C GLY A 89 3.40 -0.22 15.96
N ASP A 90 2.52 0.75 16.01
CA ASP A 90 1.51 0.95 14.98
C ASP A 90 2.18 1.53 13.73
N VAL A 91 1.78 0.99 12.58
CA VAL A 91 2.24 1.38 11.26
C VAL A 91 1.03 1.57 10.36
N TRP A 92 1.04 2.61 9.56
CA TRP A 92 0.00 2.94 8.62
C TRP A 92 0.50 2.78 7.18
N THR A 93 -0.37 2.31 6.31
CA THR A 93 -0.11 2.30 4.88
C THR A 93 -1.06 3.27 4.24
N TRP A 94 -0.52 4.36 3.70
CA TRP A 94 -1.20 5.36 2.91
C TRP A 94 -1.37 4.86 1.50
N ILE A 95 -2.51 5.11 0.88
CA ILE A 95 -2.85 4.59 -0.45
C ILE A 95 -3.57 5.66 -1.24
N GLY A 96 -3.07 5.93 -2.44
CA GLY A 96 -3.73 6.76 -3.45
C GLY A 96 -4.12 5.92 -4.65
N ILE A 97 -5.41 5.87 -4.97
CA ILE A 97 -5.96 5.11 -6.08
C ILE A 97 -6.65 6.02 -7.09
N ASP A 98 -6.37 5.84 -8.36
CA ASP A 98 -7.16 6.43 -9.43
C ASP A 98 -8.54 5.78 -9.48
N ALA A 99 -9.58 6.58 -9.27
CA ALA A 99 -10.95 6.10 -9.23
C ALA A 99 -11.44 5.56 -10.59
N ASP A 100 -10.85 5.98 -11.70
CA ASP A 100 -11.22 5.54 -13.05
C ASP A 100 -10.53 4.23 -13.40
N THR A 101 -9.23 4.21 -13.43
CA THR A 101 -8.42 3.05 -13.83
C THR A 101 -8.21 2.02 -12.73
N LYS A 102 -8.58 2.33 -11.48
CA LYS A 102 -8.30 1.52 -10.28
C LYS A 102 -6.81 1.29 -10.01
N LEU A 103 -5.94 2.02 -10.70
CA LEU A 103 -4.50 1.96 -10.47
C LEU A 103 -4.17 2.50 -9.08
N VAL A 104 -3.42 1.75 -8.30
CA VAL A 104 -2.76 2.31 -7.11
C VAL A 104 -1.58 3.15 -7.58
N VAL A 105 -1.77 4.48 -7.52
CA VAL A 105 -0.85 5.50 -8.02
C VAL A 105 0.35 5.64 -7.09
N SER A 106 0.07 5.68 -5.80
CA SER A 106 1.08 5.80 -4.74
C SER A 106 0.70 5.01 -3.50
N TYR A 107 1.70 4.55 -2.77
CA TYR A 107 1.55 3.97 -1.44
C TYR A 107 2.77 4.31 -0.58
N LEU A 108 2.56 4.57 0.70
CA LEU A 108 3.61 4.88 1.66
C LEU A 108 3.37 4.13 2.97
N VAL A 109 4.41 3.51 3.53
CA VAL A 109 4.34 2.79 4.80
C VAL A 109 5.08 3.59 5.87
N GLY A 110 4.35 4.08 6.89
CA GLY A 110 4.95 4.93 7.91
C GLY A 110 4.04 5.25 9.08
N GLY A 111 4.23 6.40 9.69
CA GLY A 111 3.37 6.95 10.73
C GLY A 111 2.05 7.53 10.19
N ARG A 112 1.31 8.24 11.07
CA ARG A 112 0.02 8.88 10.71
C ARG A 112 0.02 10.38 11.04
N ASP A 113 1.17 10.99 11.13
CA ASP A 113 1.30 12.41 11.41
C ASP A 113 1.37 13.26 10.13
N ALA A 114 1.49 14.58 10.30
CA ALA A 114 1.49 15.52 9.19
C ALA A 114 2.70 15.35 8.25
N GLY A 115 3.86 14.92 8.76
CA GLY A 115 5.05 14.69 7.94
C GLY A 115 4.81 13.58 6.93
N TRP A 116 4.26 12.45 7.38
CA TRP A 116 3.91 11.33 6.51
C TRP A 116 2.81 11.67 5.50
N ALA A 117 1.82 12.48 5.91
CA ALA A 117 0.79 12.97 4.98
C ALA A 117 1.39 13.83 3.87
N MET A 118 2.35 14.72 4.21
CA MET A 118 3.03 15.57 3.23
C MET A 118 3.86 14.72 2.25
N GLU A 119 4.71 13.83 2.75
CA GLU A 119 5.52 12.93 1.92
C GLU A 119 4.65 12.10 0.97
N PHE A 120 3.54 11.56 1.46
CA PHE A 120 2.61 10.79 0.65
C PHE A 120 1.94 11.63 -0.45
N MET A 121 1.46 12.85 -0.12
CA MET A 121 0.81 13.71 -1.11
C MET A 121 1.80 14.28 -2.13
N GLU A 122 3.02 14.60 -1.73
CA GLU A 122 4.10 14.99 -2.64
C GLU A 122 4.44 13.86 -3.62
N ASP A 123 4.49 12.62 -3.15
CA ASP A 123 4.68 11.47 -4.05
C ASP A 123 3.50 11.30 -5.00
N CYS A 124 2.25 11.42 -4.55
CA CYS A 124 1.08 11.40 -5.41
C CYS A 124 1.14 12.49 -6.49
N ALA A 125 1.42 13.74 -6.10
CA ALA A 125 1.51 14.88 -7.00
C ALA A 125 2.61 14.69 -8.04
N SER A 126 3.78 14.18 -7.63
CA SER A 126 4.92 13.92 -8.52
C SER A 126 4.64 12.89 -9.63
N ARG A 127 3.60 12.07 -9.46
CA ARG A 127 3.20 11.01 -10.39
C ARG A 127 2.10 11.44 -11.36
N ILE A 128 1.36 12.48 -11.02
CA ILE A 128 0.17 12.93 -11.74
C ILE A 128 0.51 14.19 -12.54
N ARG A 129 -0.07 14.31 -13.73
CA ARG A 129 0.03 15.51 -14.56
C ARG A 129 -1.33 16.18 -14.73
N GLY A 130 -1.30 17.51 -14.68
CA GLY A 130 -2.50 18.36 -14.83
C GLY A 130 -3.39 18.29 -13.58
N ARG A 131 -4.53 18.96 -13.71
CA ARG A 131 -5.49 19.13 -12.60
C ARG A 131 -6.17 17.82 -12.23
N VAL A 132 -6.33 17.58 -10.94
CA VAL A 132 -6.93 16.36 -10.39
C VAL A 132 -7.96 16.70 -9.30
N GLN A 133 -9.05 15.94 -9.25
CA GLN A 133 -9.95 15.95 -8.09
C GLN A 133 -9.44 14.95 -7.05
N VAL A 134 -9.12 15.43 -5.86
CA VAL A 134 -8.68 14.61 -4.73
C VAL A 134 -9.83 14.46 -3.72
N THR A 135 -10.07 13.23 -3.28
CA THR A 135 -10.99 12.95 -2.18
C THR A 135 -10.29 12.16 -1.09
N THR A 136 -10.38 12.64 0.15
CA THR A 136 -9.86 11.94 1.33
C THR A 136 -10.96 11.79 2.38
N ASP A 137 -10.68 11.02 3.43
CA ASP A 137 -11.47 11.12 4.65
C ASP A 137 -11.21 12.46 5.38
N ALA A 138 -11.85 12.66 6.53
CA ALA A 138 -11.71 13.88 7.32
C ALA A 138 -10.41 13.93 8.17
N HIS A 139 -9.39 13.13 7.88
CA HIS A 139 -8.11 13.17 8.59
C HIS A 139 -7.41 14.51 8.37
N LYS A 140 -7.24 15.27 9.46
CA LYS A 140 -6.77 16.68 9.42
C LYS A 140 -5.42 16.88 8.70
N PRO A 141 -4.41 16.00 8.81
CA PRO A 141 -3.14 16.15 8.10
C PRO A 141 -3.27 16.33 6.60
N TYR A 142 -4.28 15.74 5.96
CA TYR A 142 -4.50 15.90 4.52
C TYR A 142 -4.75 17.36 4.10
N LEU A 143 -5.34 18.20 4.96
CA LEU A 143 -5.68 19.58 4.59
C LEU A 143 -4.46 20.36 4.07
N LYS A 144 -3.37 20.35 4.84
CA LYS A 144 -2.13 21.05 4.46
C LYS A 144 -1.30 20.25 3.44
N ALA A 145 -1.35 18.92 3.51
CA ALA A 145 -0.58 18.06 2.63
C ALA A 145 -1.05 18.15 1.18
N VAL A 146 -2.36 18.15 0.94
CA VAL A 146 -2.94 18.30 -0.42
C VAL A 146 -2.66 19.68 -0.98
N GLU A 147 -2.90 20.75 -0.19
CA GLU A 147 -2.61 22.12 -0.61
C GLU A 147 -1.14 22.31 -0.95
N GLY A 148 -0.23 21.82 -0.11
CA GLY A 148 1.21 21.95 -0.31
C GLY A 148 1.73 21.17 -1.52
N ALA A 149 1.19 19.97 -1.79
CA ALA A 149 1.68 19.12 -2.85
C ALA A 149 1.13 19.48 -4.24
N PHE A 150 -0.14 19.86 -4.34
CA PHE A 150 -0.83 20.10 -5.62
C PHE A 150 -1.02 21.59 -5.93
N GLY A 151 -0.96 22.46 -4.93
CA GLY A 151 -1.17 23.90 -5.10
C GLY A 151 -2.53 24.20 -5.75
N ILE A 152 -2.51 24.95 -6.87
CA ILE A 152 -3.72 25.34 -7.60
C ILE A 152 -4.26 24.26 -8.56
N GLU A 153 -3.50 23.21 -8.80
CA GLU A 153 -3.85 22.12 -9.74
C GLU A 153 -4.74 21.04 -9.13
N VAL A 154 -5.52 21.41 -8.08
CA VAL A 154 -6.37 20.45 -7.38
C VAL A 154 -7.79 20.99 -7.12
N ASP A 155 -8.76 20.08 -7.26
CA ASP A 155 -10.11 20.24 -6.70
C ASP A 155 -10.22 19.26 -5.53
N TYR A 156 -10.27 19.76 -4.29
CA TYR A 156 -10.16 18.92 -3.12
C TYR A 156 -11.41 18.95 -2.26
N ALA A 157 -11.93 17.75 -1.97
CA ALA A 157 -13.01 17.54 -1.01
C ALA A 157 -12.64 16.48 0.03
N GLN A 158 -13.13 16.69 1.25
CA GLN A 158 -13.14 15.68 2.30
C GLN A 158 -14.53 15.05 2.42
N LEU A 159 -14.57 13.73 2.62
CA LEU A 159 -15.78 12.97 2.89
C LEU A 159 -15.76 12.45 4.32
N GLN A 160 -16.56 13.06 5.18
CA GLN A 160 -16.71 12.62 6.57
C GLN A 160 -17.87 11.63 6.67
N LYS A 161 -17.59 10.42 7.10
CA LYS A 161 -18.61 9.41 7.41
C LYS A 161 -19.13 9.60 8.82
N ILE A 162 -20.45 9.62 8.96
CA ILE A 162 -21.15 9.69 10.24
C ILE A 162 -21.57 8.28 10.61
N TYR A 163 -21.14 7.81 11.77
CA TYR A 163 -21.47 6.49 12.27
C TYR A 163 -22.50 6.60 13.39
N GLY A 164 -23.53 5.75 13.34
CA GLY A 164 -24.52 5.62 14.41
C GLY A 164 -23.90 5.01 15.66
N ALA A 165 -24.54 5.25 16.81
CA ALA A 165 -24.17 4.53 18.04
C ALA A 165 -24.40 3.02 17.83
N PRO A 166 -23.41 2.15 18.09
CA PRO A 166 -23.60 0.72 17.96
C PRO A 166 -24.59 0.24 19.02
N SER A 167 -25.53 -0.61 18.63
CA SER A 167 -26.43 -1.30 19.58
C SER A 167 -25.61 -2.24 20.48
N ASP A 168 -26.15 -2.59 21.64
CA ASP A 168 -25.49 -3.52 22.57
C ASP A 168 -25.19 -4.90 21.94
N GLU A 169 -26.01 -5.34 20.99
CA GLU A 169 -25.76 -6.55 20.21
C GLU A 169 -24.62 -6.40 19.19
N GLU A 170 -24.50 -5.25 18.55
CA GLU A 170 -23.43 -4.95 17.58
C GLU A 170 -22.09 -4.80 18.29
N GLN A 171 -22.05 -4.24 19.50
CA GLN A 171 -20.85 -4.19 20.34
C GLN A 171 -20.32 -5.59 20.67
N ARG A 172 -21.20 -6.57 20.90
CA ARG A 172 -20.84 -7.97 21.20
C ARG A 172 -20.32 -8.73 19.98
N ARG A 173 -20.71 -8.34 18.76
CA ARG A 173 -20.43 -9.10 17.54
C ARG A 173 -19.17 -8.65 16.77
N TYR A 174 -18.39 -7.72 17.28
CA TYR A 174 -17.26 -7.15 16.52
C TYR A 174 -17.66 -6.50 15.17
N SER A 175 -18.91 -6.12 15.03
CA SER A 175 -19.40 -5.45 13.83
C SER A 175 -18.98 -3.99 13.83
N PRO A 176 -18.53 -3.44 12.70
CA PRO A 176 -18.27 -2.01 12.60
C PRO A 176 -19.59 -1.23 12.78
N ALA A 177 -19.52 -0.05 13.41
CA ALA A 177 -20.66 0.83 13.54
C ALA A 177 -21.26 1.12 12.15
N LYS A 178 -22.60 1.15 12.06
CA LYS A 178 -23.29 1.40 10.80
C LYS A 178 -23.11 2.85 10.37
N CYS A 179 -22.63 3.06 9.13
CA CYS A 179 -22.61 4.40 8.54
C CYS A 179 -24.07 4.85 8.32
N ILE A 180 -24.45 5.95 8.94
CA ILE A 180 -25.81 6.54 8.87
C ILE A 180 -25.88 7.78 7.99
N GLY A 181 -24.75 8.31 7.54
CA GLY A 181 -24.67 9.44 6.64
C GLY A 181 -23.24 9.78 6.25
N CYS A 182 -23.10 10.65 5.27
CA CYS A 182 -21.84 11.21 4.84
C CYS A 182 -22.00 12.72 4.70
N GLU A 183 -21.02 13.48 5.16
CA GLU A 183 -20.91 14.91 4.92
C GLU A 183 -19.73 15.19 4.00
N MET A 184 -19.99 15.92 2.92
CA MET A 184 -18.97 16.40 2.00
C MET A 184 -18.56 17.80 2.39
N LYS A 185 -17.26 18.05 2.46
CA LYS A 185 -16.68 19.36 2.67
C LYS A 185 -15.75 19.71 1.52
N THR A 186 -16.11 20.70 0.71
CA THR A 186 -15.16 21.33 -0.24
C THR A 186 -14.07 22.05 0.51
N VAL A 187 -12.82 21.80 0.16
CA VAL A 187 -11.65 22.41 0.81
C VAL A 187 -10.94 23.35 -0.15
N LEU A 188 -10.68 22.93 -1.40
CA LEU A 188 -10.00 23.72 -2.42
C LEU A 188 -10.68 23.51 -3.78
N GLY A 189 -10.66 24.53 -4.63
CA GLY A 189 -11.17 24.49 -5.99
C GLY A 189 -12.67 24.23 -6.08
N TYR A 190 -13.05 23.49 -7.13
CA TYR A 190 -14.46 23.20 -7.47
C TYR A 190 -14.65 21.70 -7.68
N PRO A 191 -14.54 20.86 -6.64
CA PRO A 191 -14.73 19.43 -6.79
C PRO A 191 -16.16 19.11 -7.23
N ASP A 192 -16.29 18.21 -8.21
CA ASP A 192 -17.58 17.69 -8.65
C ASP A 192 -18.21 16.83 -7.56
N PRO A 193 -19.37 17.23 -6.98
CA PRO A 193 -19.99 16.53 -5.86
C PRO A 193 -20.38 15.08 -6.17
N GLU A 194 -20.75 14.79 -7.44
CA GLU A 194 -21.13 13.44 -7.85
C GLU A 194 -19.97 12.46 -7.79
N HIS A 195 -18.77 12.98 -7.79
CA HIS A 195 -17.53 12.20 -7.81
C HIS A 195 -16.75 12.23 -6.49
N VAL A 196 -17.28 12.87 -5.46
CA VAL A 196 -16.66 12.85 -4.11
C VAL A 196 -16.99 11.52 -3.42
N SER A 197 -16.02 10.65 -3.36
CA SER A 197 -16.15 9.30 -2.79
C SER A 197 -14.81 8.76 -2.32
N THR A 198 -14.83 7.91 -1.29
CA THR A 198 -13.68 7.10 -0.81
C THR A 198 -13.89 5.61 -1.03
N SER A 199 -14.94 5.22 -1.76
CA SER A 199 -15.36 3.82 -1.89
C SER A 199 -14.31 2.91 -2.55
N TYR A 200 -13.58 3.40 -3.54
CA TYR A 200 -12.57 2.60 -4.23
C TYR A 200 -11.33 2.39 -3.37
N VAL A 201 -10.84 3.42 -2.67
CA VAL A 201 -9.69 3.26 -1.78
C VAL A 201 -10.03 2.39 -0.57
N GLU A 202 -11.25 2.49 -0.03
CA GLU A 202 -11.71 1.59 1.04
C GLU A 202 -11.85 0.14 0.56
N ARG A 203 -12.35 -0.06 -0.66
CA ARG A 203 -12.36 -1.38 -1.28
C ARG A 203 -10.94 -1.92 -1.47
N GLN A 204 -9.99 -1.06 -1.84
CA GLN A 204 -8.59 -1.44 -1.96
C GLN A 204 -7.97 -1.78 -0.61
N ASN A 205 -8.31 -1.07 0.45
CA ASN A 205 -7.94 -1.41 1.81
C ASN A 205 -8.44 -2.80 2.22
N LEU A 206 -9.68 -3.15 1.85
CA LEU A 206 -10.23 -4.49 2.07
C LEU A 206 -9.46 -5.54 1.24
N THR A 207 -9.15 -5.25 -0.02
CA THR A 207 -8.36 -6.14 -0.90
C THR A 207 -6.99 -6.43 -0.28
N LEU A 208 -6.30 -5.42 0.23
CA LEU A 208 -5.02 -5.60 0.92
C LEU A 208 -5.16 -6.50 2.16
N ARG A 209 -6.22 -6.32 2.96
CA ARG A 209 -6.48 -7.18 4.13
C ARG A 209 -6.75 -8.64 3.76
N MET A 210 -7.44 -8.87 2.65
CA MET A 210 -7.75 -10.22 2.17
C MET A 210 -6.53 -10.92 1.58
N SER A 211 -5.69 -10.20 0.83
CA SER A 211 -4.56 -10.75 0.08
C SER A 211 -3.23 -10.70 0.83
N SER A 212 -3.15 -10.02 1.99
CA SER A 212 -1.91 -9.94 2.76
C SER A 212 -2.12 -10.37 4.20
N ARG A 213 -1.50 -11.50 4.57
CA ARG A 213 -1.60 -12.05 5.93
C ARG A 213 -1.20 -11.06 7.02
N ARG A 214 -0.37 -10.07 6.70
CA ARG A 214 0.14 -9.05 7.63
C ARG A 214 -0.94 -8.09 8.10
N PHE A 215 -2.00 -7.89 7.31
CA PHE A 215 -3.13 -7.02 7.59
C PHE A 215 -4.35 -7.77 8.15
N THR A 216 -4.30 -9.10 8.23
CA THR A 216 -5.39 -9.91 8.78
C THR A 216 -5.51 -9.66 10.28
N ARG A 217 -6.68 -9.23 10.72
CA ARG A 217 -6.98 -8.99 12.14
C ARG A 217 -7.06 -10.31 12.92
N LEU A 218 -6.79 -10.25 14.22
CA LEU A 218 -6.91 -11.37 15.17
C LEU A 218 -6.05 -12.60 14.82
N THR A 219 -4.90 -12.39 14.19
CA THR A 219 -3.95 -13.45 13.86
C THR A 219 -2.53 -13.06 14.23
N ASN A 220 -1.65 -14.06 14.39
CA ASN A 220 -0.21 -13.85 14.61
C ASN A 220 0.57 -13.61 13.30
N GLY A 221 -0.13 -13.15 12.22
CA GLY A 221 0.46 -12.91 10.91
C GLY A 221 1.18 -11.58 10.75
N PHE A 222 1.26 -10.77 11.80
CA PHE A 222 1.85 -9.44 11.79
C PHE A 222 3.34 -9.43 11.43
N SER A 223 3.82 -8.31 10.92
CA SER A 223 5.22 -8.11 10.54
C SER A 223 6.13 -8.04 11.77
N LYS A 224 7.35 -8.56 11.65
CA LYS A 224 8.38 -8.50 12.71
C LYS A 224 9.38 -7.35 12.49
N LYS A 225 9.46 -6.83 11.25
CA LYS A 225 10.32 -5.71 10.86
C LYS A 225 9.54 -4.78 9.93
N ALA A 226 9.70 -3.46 10.09
CA ALA A 226 9.03 -2.46 9.27
C ALA A 226 9.42 -2.57 7.78
N ALA A 227 10.71 -2.78 7.50
CA ALA A 227 11.19 -3.00 6.13
C ALA A 227 10.48 -4.17 5.43
N ASN A 228 10.33 -5.33 6.12
CA ASN A 228 9.64 -6.48 5.54
C ASN A 228 8.13 -6.25 5.39
N HIS A 229 7.58 -5.30 6.15
CA HIS A 229 6.20 -4.86 5.98
C HIS A 229 6.07 -4.04 4.69
N ALA A 230 6.94 -3.05 4.49
CA ALA A 230 6.98 -2.24 3.28
C ALA A 230 7.21 -3.08 2.02
N HIS A 231 8.14 -4.05 2.05
CA HIS A 231 8.38 -4.97 0.94
C HIS A 231 7.15 -5.82 0.59
N ALA A 232 6.39 -6.26 1.59
CA ALA A 232 5.16 -7.00 1.33
C ALA A 232 4.06 -6.13 0.72
N VAL A 233 3.98 -4.86 1.10
CA VAL A 233 3.07 -3.87 0.49
C VAL A 233 3.47 -3.60 -0.96
N ALA A 234 4.76 -3.39 -1.22
CA ALA A 234 5.27 -3.17 -2.58
C ALA A 234 4.98 -4.35 -3.51
N LEU A 235 5.22 -5.56 -3.04
CA LEU A 235 4.90 -6.78 -3.79
C LEU A 235 3.39 -6.90 -4.06
N HIS A 236 2.56 -6.61 -3.07
CA HIS A 236 1.11 -6.66 -3.21
C HIS A 236 0.61 -5.67 -4.28
N TYR A 237 1.03 -4.40 -4.23
CA TYR A 237 0.56 -3.41 -5.19
C TYR A 237 1.13 -3.59 -6.58
N MET A 238 2.35 -4.12 -6.69
CA MET A 238 2.88 -4.51 -8.00
C MET A 238 2.03 -5.61 -8.64
N HIS A 239 1.71 -6.67 -7.88
CA HIS A 239 0.83 -7.74 -8.37
C HIS A 239 -0.58 -7.20 -8.68
N TYR A 240 -1.17 -6.38 -7.80
CA TYR A 240 -2.49 -5.79 -8.02
C TYR A 240 -2.54 -4.95 -9.29
N ASN A 241 -1.56 -4.08 -9.50
CA ASN A 241 -1.55 -3.18 -10.64
C ASN A 241 -1.28 -3.88 -11.96
N PHE A 242 -0.36 -4.85 -12.01
CA PHE A 242 0.15 -5.40 -13.27
C PHE A 242 -0.29 -6.84 -13.57
N CYS A 243 -0.54 -7.67 -12.55
CA CYS A 243 -0.80 -9.09 -12.75
C CYS A 243 -2.27 -9.47 -12.55
N ARG A 244 -3.01 -8.71 -11.74
CA ARG A 244 -4.38 -9.08 -11.37
C ARG A 244 -5.40 -8.39 -12.27
N VAL A 245 -6.19 -9.17 -13.02
CA VAL A 245 -7.34 -8.65 -13.77
C VAL A 245 -8.40 -8.13 -12.80
N HIS A 246 -8.78 -6.86 -12.97
CA HIS A 246 -9.83 -6.24 -12.15
C HIS A 246 -11.20 -6.61 -12.71
N SER A 247 -12.13 -7.06 -11.85
CA SER A 247 -13.42 -7.63 -12.27
C SER A 247 -14.29 -6.67 -13.10
N SER A 248 -14.29 -5.37 -12.77
CA SER A 248 -15.09 -4.38 -13.50
C SER A 248 -14.39 -3.82 -14.75
N LEU A 249 -13.05 -3.83 -14.79
CA LEU A 249 -12.28 -3.34 -15.94
C LEU A 249 -12.08 -4.41 -17.01
N ARG A 250 -12.06 -5.69 -16.61
CA ARG A 250 -11.73 -6.85 -17.46
C ARG A 250 -10.26 -6.87 -17.94
N VAL A 251 -9.46 -5.93 -17.49
CA VAL A 251 -8.01 -5.81 -17.70
C VAL A 251 -7.34 -5.50 -16.36
N THR A 252 -6.02 -5.43 -16.33
CA THR A 252 -5.32 -4.96 -15.12
C THR A 252 -5.41 -3.44 -14.99
N PRO A 253 -5.31 -2.88 -13.76
CA PRO A 253 -5.25 -1.43 -13.57
C PRO A 253 -4.14 -0.74 -14.37
N ALA A 254 -2.98 -1.39 -14.52
CA ALA A 254 -1.87 -0.86 -15.30
C ALA A 254 -2.19 -0.82 -16.81
N MET A 255 -2.92 -1.82 -17.32
CA MET A 255 -3.40 -1.81 -18.72
C MET A 255 -4.41 -0.68 -18.94
N GLU A 256 -5.37 -0.50 -18.05
CA GLU A 256 -6.36 0.57 -18.14
C GLU A 256 -5.71 1.96 -18.08
N ALA A 257 -4.66 2.10 -17.30
CA ALA A 257 -3.88 3.33 -17.21
C ALA A 257 -2.86 3.52 -18.34
N GLY A 258 -2.76 2.58 -19.29
CA GLY A 258 -1.81 2.63 -20.42
C GLY A 258 -0.34 2.40 -20.02
N LEU A 259 -0.09 1.76 -18.88
CA LEU A 259 1.25 1.44 -18.39
C LEU A 259 1.73 0.04 -18.80
N ALA A 260 0.82 -0.80 -19.25
CA ALA A 260 1.10 -2.14 -19.73
C ALA A 260 0.15 -2.48 -20.90
N ASP A 261 0.57 -3.35 -21.80
CA ASP A 261 -0.20 -3.80 -22.95
C ASP A 261 -0.79 -5.22 -22.77
N HIS A 262 -0.40 -5.91 -21.70
CA HIS A 262 -0.87 -7.25 -21.36
C HIS A 262 -0.90 -7.49 -19.85
N VAL A 263 -1.52 -8.59 -19.45
CA VAL A 263 -1.54 -9.08 -18.06
C VAL A 263 -0.19 -9.71 -17.74
N TRP A 264 0.56 -9.17 -16.81
CA TRP A 264 1.85 -9.72 -16.43
C TRP A 264 1.73 -11.10 -15.78
N ALA A 265 2.54 -12.04 -16.25
CA ALA A 265 2.73 -13.32 -15.58
C ALA A 265 3.67 -13.16 -14.36
N LEU A 266 3.64 -14.15 -13.46
CA LEU A 266 4.55 -14.16 -12.31
C LEU A 266 6.03 -14.23 -12.72
N ASP A 267 6.34 -14.84 -13.85
CA ASP A 267 7.72 -14.91 -14.36
C ASP A 267 8.24 -13.52 -14.76
N GLU A 268 7.39 -12.66 -15.29
CA GLU A 268 7.75 -11.26 -15.61
C GLU A 268 7.99 -10.46 -14.34
N LEU A 269 7.15 -10.67 -13.31
CA LEU A 269 7.38 -10.07 -11.99
C LEU A 269 8.73 -10.51 -11.41
N ILE A 270 9.07 -11.79 -11.51
CA ILE A 270 10.35 -12.34 -11.02
C ILE A 270 11.53 -11.84 -11.86
N ALA A 271 11.32 -11.54 -13.13
CA ALA A 271 12.37 -10.98 -13.99
C ALA A 271 12.83 -9.59 -13.56
N LEU A 272 12.06 -8.90 -12.70
CA LEU A 272 12.49 -7.65 -12.05
C LEU A 272 13.66 -7.86 -11.09
N LEU A 273 13.87 -9.07 -10.57
CA LEU A 273 15.03 -9.35 -9.72
C LEU A 273 16.32 -9.15 -10.51
N PRO A 274 17.33 -8.49 -9.91
CA PRO A 274 18.62 -8.33 -10.58
C PRO A 274 19.19 -9.71 -10.96
N LYS A 275 19.57 -9.87 -12.22
CA LYS A 275 20.33 -11.05 -12.66
C LYS A 275 21.59 -11.10 -11.80
N LEU A 276 21.86 -12.24 -11.16
CA LEU A 276 22.90 -12.48 -10.17
C LEU A 276 24.33 -12.27 -10.73
N THR A 277 24.71 -11.03 -11.01
CA THR A 277 26.07 -10.67 -11.41
C THR A 277 26.69 -9.56 -10.58
N VAL A 278 25.99 -8.94 -9.64
CA VAL A 278 26.55 -7.85 -8.84
C VAL A 278 26.20 -8.03 -7.36
N LYS A 279 27.21 -8.02 -6.51
CA LYS A 279 27.04 -7.80 -5.06
C LYS A 279 26.38 -6.45 -4.89
N THR A 280 25.11 -6.41 -4.53
CA THR A 280 24.43 -5.17 -4.12
C THR A 280 25.23 -4.54 -2.98
N SER A 281 25.65 -3.31 -3.18
CA SER A 281 26.39 -2.57 -2.15
C SER A 281 25.43 -2.31 -0.97
N LYS A 282 25.98 -2.30 0.24
CA LYS A 282 25.23 -2.00 1.47
C LYS A 282 24.61 -0.59 1.48
N ASN A 283 24.88 0.24 0.47
CA ASN A 283 24.48 1.64 0.41
C ASN A 283 23.04 1.87 -0.09
N ASP A 284 22.46 0.93 -0.88
CA ASP A 284 21.09 1.09 -1.39
C ASP A 284 20.01 0.95 -0.28
N TRP A 285 20.38 0.40 0.86
CA TRP A 285 19.54 0.29 2.04
C TRP A 285 19.44 1.59 2.87
N LYS A 286 20.33 2.57 2.63
CA LYS A 286 20.31 3.85 3.36
C LYS A 286 19.04 4.65 3.07
N ILE A 287 18.54 4.63 1.86
CA ILE A 287 17.37 5.42 1.43
C ILE A 287 16.11 4.93 2.16
N LEU A 288 15.92 3.61 2.25
CA LEU A 288 14.79 3.02 2.98
C LEU A 288 14.89 3.18 4.50
N ARG A 289 16.11 3.14 5.05
CA ARG A 289 16.35 3.37 6.49
C ARG A 289 16.08 4.81 6.91
N THR A 290 16.48 5.77 6.08
CA THR A 290 16.23 7.20 6.35
C THR A 290 14.73 7.51 6.31
N ALA A 291 13.98 6.93 5.37
CA ALA A 291 12.53 7.06 5.27
C ALA A 291 11.77 6.38 6.44
N LEU A 292 12.37 5.37 7.08
CA LEU A 292 11.78 4.66 8.22
C LEU A 292 12.27 5.18 9.60
N GLY A 293 13.06 6.27 9.62
CA GLY A 293 13.54 6.87 10.87
C GLY A 293 14.61 6.03 11.60
N GLU A 294 15.23 5.06 10.94
CA GLU A 294 16.36 4.30 11.49
C GLU A 294 17.65 5.11 11.24
N THR A 295 17.95 6.08 12.13
CA THR A 295 19.30 6.65 12.21
C THR A 295 20.27 5.60 12.71
N ALA A 296 21.46 5.58 12.10
CA ALA A 296 22.56 4.65 12.32
C ALA A 296 22.99 4.52 13.79
#